data_9a04df81eec24503145cce1b54478f44
#
_entry.id   9a04df81eec24503145cce1b54478f44
#
_cell.length_a   1.000
_cell.length_b   1.000
_cell.length_c   1.000
_cell.angle_alpha   90.00
_cell.angle_beta   90.00
_cell.angle_gamma   90.00
#
_symmetry.space_group_name_H-M   'P 1'
#
loop_
_entity.id
_entity.type
_entity.pdbx_description
1 polymer ?
#
loop_
_entity_poly.entity_id
_entity_poly.type
_entity_poly.pdbx_seq_one_letter_code
_entity_poly.pdbx_strand_id
1 'polypeptide(L)'
;MRSRLFLRLLASFALVIAAATVTLDFSIRRTWESSLRQEIDRSLRQKTLMFANRVNTDREHNLQDIVSQDGQAAGARATVIDVTGKVLADSEATASAMENLAESPEFAAALKGDVGTDTRASHPLGIVFHYVAAPVSGGAARLAYPLSDLGAATARLRKTLLVGSALTFLVALALAGALAQFTARRLERIVQFANKIAGGELAARIAENSGDEIGQVAAALDKTARHVENNFAALRNSQRQLETLLNSMEDAVIAVGPNDRVQWANQSMDGLVPQRTRLNAPIVETVRDPDFLRAVRGASEARKVFTARATSIVPGRTFDVTAAPMPGGGAVAVLRDLTETERVEKTRRDFIANVSHELRTPLTSIQGYAETLLDSSPENNHSREFLEIIRKNAHRMSRLTEDLLTLARVESGEHRFDVQPVAAAEILQEAVQNFRELARAHGIDLQVEDSAPDLVSADREAIHQVFSNLIDNALKYAASGGRLVLGARRSERGVEFYVRDFGPGIPFEHLPRLFERFYRVDKARSRESGGTGLGLAIAKHIVLAHEGTIRAESELNHGSVFLFTLPLATDSSPA
;
A
#
# COMPACT_ATOMS: atom_id res chain seq x y z
N MET A 1 -2.54 37.17 13.14
CA MET A 1 -2.08 37.16 14.56
C MET A 1 -0.56 37.17 14.57
N ARG A 2 0.05 38.20 15.18
CA ARG A 2 1.52 38.20 15.36
C ARG A 2 1.87 37.01 16.23
N SER A 3 2.76 36.13 15.76
CA SER A 3 3.12 34.91 16.49
C SER A 3 3.65 35.29 17.89
N ARG A 4 3.24 34.56 18.92
CA ARG A 4 3.73 34.76 20.31
C ARG A 4 5.25 34.72 20.37
N LEU A 5 5.88 33.97 19.46
CA LEU A 5 7.31 33.88 19.32
C LEU A 5 7.94 35.19 18.87
N PHE A 6 7.37 35.83 17.83
CA PHE A 6 7.83 37.14 17.37
C PHE A 6 7.87 38.17 18.49
N LEU A 7 6.77 38.26 19.28
CA LEU A 7 6.69 39.20 20.38
C LEU A 7 7.75 38.92 21.47
N ARG A 8 7.98 37.67 21.80
CA ARG A 8 9.00 37.27 22.78
C ARG A 8 10.42 37.58 22.31
N LEU A 9 10.77 37.26 21.07
CA LEU A 9 12.05 37.58 20.49
C LEU A 9 12.28 39.09 20.41
N LEU A 10 11.29 39.84 19.93
CA LEU A 10 11.36 41.29 19.87
C LEU A 10 11.56 41.91 21.27
N ALA A 11 10.80 41.45 22.27
CA ALA A 11 10.90 41.94 23.64
C ALA A 11 12.29 41.64 24.25
N SER A 12 12.84 40.44 24.02
CA SER A 12 14.18 40.09 24.52
C SER A 12 15.28 40.93 23.86
N PHE A 13 15.22 41.12 22.56
CA PHE A 13 16.17 41.97 21.83
C PHE A 13 16.03 43.43 22.29
N ALA A 14 14.82 43.97 22.40
CA ALA A 14 14.56 45.33 22.87
C ALA A 14 15.13 45.57 24.28
N LEU A 15 14.98 44.60 25.17
CA LEU A 15 15.51 44.68 26.53
C LEU A 15 17.05 44.71 26.54
N VAL A 16 17.69 43.84 25.78
CA VAL A 16 19.17 43.79 25.68
C VAL A 16 19.72 45.10 25.08
N ILE A 17 19.08 45.59 23.98
CA ILE A 17 19.49 46.84 23.32
C ILE A 17 19.27 48.02 24.27
N ALA A 18 18.17 48.08 24.98
CA ALA A 18 17.90 49.15 25.96
C ALA A 18 18.95 49.16 27.10
N ALA A 19 19.22 47.97 27.65
CA ALA A 19 20.24 47.82 28.69
C ALA A 19 21.64 48.25 28.22
N ALA A 20 22.04 47.83 27.02
CA ALA A 20 23.31 48.20 26.42
C ALA A 20 23.40 49.73 26.15
N THR A 21 22.34 50.33 25.60
CA THR A 21 22.26 51.76 25.33
C THR A 21 22.38 52.59 26.62
N VAL A 22 21.63 52.25 27.67
CA VAL A 22 21.66 52.92 28.96
C VAL A 22 23.02 52.78 29.61
N THR A 23 23.65 51.62 29.58
CA THR A 23 24.97 51.38 30.14
C THR A 23 26.05 52.18 29.44
N LEU A 24 25.96 52.23 28.10
CA LEU A 24 26.91 53.03 27.27
C LEU A 24 26.78 54.52 27.53
N ASP A 25 25.51 55.06 27.54
CA ASP A 25 25.28 56.47 27.83
C ASP A 25 25.78 56.85 29.23
N PHE A 26 25.50 56.02 30.23
CA PHE A 26 26.02 56.24 31.58
C PHE A 26 27.56 56.23 31.65
N SER A 27 28.20 55.29 30.99
CA SER A 27 29.67 55.18 30.95
C SER A 27 30.32 56.37 30.28
N ILE A 28 29.83 56.76 29.08
CA ILE A 28 30.33 57.90 28.36
C ILE A 28 30.21 59.17 29.19
N ARG A 29 29.03 59.43 29.77
CA ARG A 29 28.82 60.61 30.60
C ARG A 29 29.77 60.66 31.77
N ARG A 30 29.91 59.61 32.53
CA ARG A 30 30.79 59.53 33.69
C ARG A 30 32.26 59.77 33.33
N THR A 31 32.69 59.18 32.26
CA THR A 31 34.07 59.35 31.78
C THR A 31 34.36 60.77 31.30
N TRP A 32 33.41 61.37 30.56
CA TRP A 32 33.56 62.73 30.08
C TRP A 32 33.58 63.77 31.20
N GLU A 33 32.64 63.71 32.14
CA GLU A 33 32.63 64.61 33.27
C GLU A 33 33.93 64.52 34.11
N SER A 34 34.43 63.34 34.33
CA SER A 34 35.68 63.15 35.08
C SER A 34 36.91 63.67 34.31
N SER A 35 36.97 63.39 32.99
CA SER A 35 38.06 63.85 32.15
C SER A 35 38.08 65.40 32.02
N LEU A 36 36.91 66.00 31.85
CA LEU A 36 36.79 67.46 31.73
C LEU A 36 37.17 68.16 33.04
N ARG A 37 36.75 67.65 34.20
CA ARG A 37 37.17 68.19 35.51
C ARG A 37 38.67 68.08 35.73
N GLN A 38 39.28 66.96 35.36
CA GLN A 38 40.74 66.81 35.44
C GLN A 38 41.52 67.75 34.52
N GLU A 39 40.99 68.00 33.31
CA GLU A 39 41.60 68.91 32.36
C GLU A 39 41.55 70.37 32.87
N ILE A 40 40.38 70.78 33.43
CA ILE A 40 40.21 72.11 34.04
C ILE A 40 41.18 72.27 35.22
N ASP A 41 41.25 71.31 36.14
CA ASP A 41 42.17 71.36 37.28
C ASP A 41 43.63 71.50 36.84
N ARG A 42 44.06 70.64 35.89
CA ARG A 42 45.43 70.68 35.37
C ARG A 42 45.76 72.03 34.69
N SER A 43 44.87 72.50 33.83
CA SER A 43 45.03 73.78 33.12
C SER A 43 45.08 74.94 34.13
N LEU A 44 44.15 74.94 35.08
CA LEU A 44 44.09 76.02 36.08
C LEU A 44 45.33 76.02 36.98
N ARG A 45 45.80 74.86 37.44
CA ARG A 45 47.07 74.74 38.20
C ARG A 45 48.26 75.31 37.44
N GLN A 46 48.42 74.95 36.14
CA GLN A 46 49.50 75.42 35.32
C GLN A 46 49.44 76.97 35.13
N LYS A 47 48.24 77.49 34.87
CA LYS A 47 48.02 78.91 34.74
C LYS A 47 48.24 79.66 36.08
N THR A 48 47.83 79.10 37.18
CA THR A 48 48.04 79.68 38.50
C THR A 48 49.52 79.76 38.84
N LEU A 49 50.34 78.72 38.55
CA LEU A 49 51.75 78.72 38.70
C LEU A 49 52.46 79.79 37.85
N MET A 50 52.00 79.93 36.61
CA MET A 50 52.51 81.00 35.73
C MET A 50 52.17 82.36 36.30
N PHE A 51 50.94 82.60 36.74
CA PHE A 51 50.49 83.80 37.36
C PHE A 51 51.29 84.08 38.64
N ALA A 52 51.50 83.13 39.52
CA ALA A 52 52.30 83.29 40.73
C ALA A 52 53.72 83.64 40.42
N ASN A 53 54.32 83.00 39.41
CA ASN A 53 55.69 83.36 38.97
C ASN A 53 55.79 84.78 38.48
N ARG A 54 54.82 85.25 37.68
CA ARG A 54 54.77 86.65 37.19
C ARG A 54 54.58 87.63 38.28
N VAL A 55 53.72 87.34 39.28
CA VAL A 55 53.55 88.22 40.46
C VAL A 55 54.85 88.34 41.23
N ASN A 56 55.70 87.27 41.31
CA ASN A 56 57.00 87.27 41.99
C ASN A 56 58.12 87.99 41.14
N THR A 57 58.10 87.95 39.87
CA THR A 57 59.19 88.42 38.97
C THR A 57 58.96 89.79 38.30
N ASP A 58 57.74 90.11 38.03
CA ASP A 58 57.36 91.36 37.34
C ASP A 58 57.43 92.57 38.33
N ARG A 59 58.41 93.45 38.14
CA ARG A 59 58.61 94.65 38.95
C ARG A 59 58.23 95.95 38.17
N GLU A 60 57.95 95.80 36.93
CA GLU A 60 57.65 96.94 36.05
C GLU A 60 56.20 97.34 36.06
N HIS A 61 55.27 96.37 36.26
CA HIS A 61 53.81 96.65 36.19
C HIS A 61 53.21 96.71 37.63
N ASN A 62 52.12 97.50 37.68
CA ASN A 62 51.34 97.54 38.95
C ASN A 62 50.63 96.15 39.20
N LEU A 63 50.59 95.78 40.47
CA LEU A 63 49.95 94.50 40.83
C LEU A 63 48.52 94.33 40.32
N GLN A 64 47.72 95.41 40.27
CA GLN A 64 46.39 95.41 39.74
C GLN A 64 46.33 95.11 38.22
N ASP A 65 47.32 95.61 37.45
CA ASP A 65 47.43 95.37 36.02
C ASP A 65 47.81 93.96 35.70
N ILE A 66 48.74 93.35 36.47
CA ILE A 66 49.17 91.96 36.37
C ILE A 66 47.94 91.07 36.62
N VAL A 67 47.20 91.30 37.72
CA VAL A 67 46.04 90.50 38.07
C VAL A 67 44.93 90.59 37.00
N SER A 68 44.69 91.81 36.45
CA SER A 68 43.67 91.95 35.41
C SER A 68 44.07 91.28 34.08
N GLN A 69 45.32 91.42 33.65
CA GLN A 69 45.79 90.77 32.43
C GLN A 69 45.80 89.22 32.54
N ASP A 70 46.34 88.69 33.64
CA ASP A 70 46.44 87.27 33.83
C ASP A 70 45.06 86.60 34.13
N GLY A 71 44.20 87.33 34.79
CA GLY A 71 42.80 86.89 34.95
C GLY A 71 42.11 86.76 33.62
N GLN A 72 42.25 87.75 32.75
CA GLN A 72 41.70 87.71 31.38
C GLN A 72 42.36 86.65 30.49
N ALA A 73 43.70 86.55 30.53
CA ALA A 73 44.42 85.47 29.80
C ALA A 73 44.11 84.06 30.29
N ALA A 74 43.90 83.91 31.58
CA ALA A 74 43.52 82.64 32.15
C ALA A 74 42.03 82.28 31.94
N GLY A 75 41.18 83.28 31.56
CA GLY A 75 39.72 83.06 31.54
C GLY A 75 39.18 82.72 32.94
N ALA A 76 39.83 83.24 34.01
CA ALA A 76 39.52 82.93 35.37
C ALA A 76 39.70 84.18 36.24
N ARG A 77 38.99 84.32 37.30
CA ARG A 77 39.16 85.39 38.25
C ARG A 77 40.52 85.25 38.96
N ALA A 78 41.35 86.28 38.82
CA ALA A 78 42.65 86.26 39.45
C ALA A 78 42.65 87.12 40.72
N THR A 79 43.27 86.69 41.76
CA THR A 79 43.33 87.32 43.07
C THR A 79 44.74 87.18 43.67
N VAL A 80 45.32 88.25 44.19
CA VAL A 80 46.54 88.13 44.99
C VAL A 80 46.17 88.47 46.43
N ILE A 81 46.70 87.67 47.41
CA ILE A 81 46.32 87.69 48.78
C ILE A 81 47.56 87.73 49.63
N ASP A 82 47.61 88.59 50.64
CA ASP A 82 48.77 88.71 51.59
C ASP A 82 48.79 87.54 52.63
N VAL A 83 49.84 87.47 53.42
CA VAL A 83 49.96 86.39 54.42
C VAL A 83 48.86 86.44 55.49
N THR A 84 48.13 87.54 55.67
CA THR A 84 47.03 87.69 56.64
C THR A 84 45.66 87.31 56.06
N GLY A 85 45.64 86.98 54.80
CA GLY A 85 44.39 86.64 54.09
C GLY A 85 43.70 87.85 53.50
N LYS A 86 44.27 89.06 53.53
CA LYS A 86 43.75 90.27 52.93
C LYS A 86 44.03 90.31 51.47
N VAL A 87 43.02 90.63 50.62
CA VAL A 87 43.14 90.73 49.16
C VAL A 87 43.98 92.03 48.85
N LEU A 88 45.05 91.86 48.11
CA LEU A 88 45.88 92.94 47.63
C LEU A 88 45.44 93.51 46.25
N ALA A 89 45.05 92.62 45.36
CA ALA A 89 44.51 92.95 44.03
C ALA A 89 43.54 91.83 43.57
N ASP A 90 42.54 92.17 42.77
CA ASP A 90 41.59 91.19 42.19
C ASP A 90 41.17 91.68 40.79
N SER A 91 40.98 90.74 39.82
CA SER A 91 40.65 91.05 38.45
C SER A 91 39.19 91.47 38.21
N GLU A 92 38.28 91.16 39.13
CA GLU A 92 36.84 91.43 38.92
C GLU A 92 36.23 92.35 40.01
N ALA A 93 36.83 92.43 41.19
CA ALA A 93 36.34 93.23 42.29
C ALA A 93 37.40 94.18 42.87
N THR A 94 36.97 95.25 43.52
CA THR A 94 37.90 96.09 44.28
C THR A 94 38.41 95.35 45.53
N ALA A 95 39.74 95.33 45.72
CA ALA A 95 40.37 94.62 46.81
C ALA A 95 39.75 94.96 48.22
N SER A 96 39.32 96.25 48.41
CA SER A 96 38.78 96.71 49.69
C SER A 96 37.36 96.18 49.94
N ALA A 97 36.65 95.65 48.93
CA ALA A 97 35.28 95.12 49.08
C ALA A 97 35.22 93.58 49.33
N MET A 98 36.39 92.94 49.37
CA MET A 98 36.49 91.50 49.51
C MET A 98 36.67 91.06 50.96
N GLU A 99 36.02 89.94 51.33
CA GLU A 99 36.20 89.28 52.62
C GLU A 99 37.61 88.77 52.78
N ASN A 100 38.06 88.65 54.04
CA ASN A 100 39.33 87.98 54.37
C ASN A 100 39.30 86.52 53.95
N LEU A 101 40.30 86.08 53.22
CA LEU A 101 40.39 84.75 52.66
C LEU A 101 41.30 83.78 53.47
N ALA A 102 41.72 84.19 54.72
CA ALA A 102 42.60 83.40 55.56
C ALA A 102 42.11 81.98 55.82
N GLU A 103 40.84 81.73 55.93
CA GLU A 103 40.26 80.43 56.21
C GLU A 103 40.02 79.58 54.94
N SER A 104 40.39 80.07 53.76
CA SER A 104 40.22 79.31 52.50
C SER A 104 41.21 78.16 52.38
N PRO A 105 40.74 76.92 52.13
CA PRO A 105 41.61 75.74 52.10
C PRO A 105 42.74 75.87 51.07
N GLU A 106 42.47 76.40 49.88
CA GLU A 106 43.46 76.61 48.81
C GLU A 106 44.52 77.62 49.25
N PHE A 107 44.10 78.64 49.95
CA PHE A 107 45.02 79.66 50.45
C PHE A 107 45.96 79.12 51.61
N ALA A 108 45.34 78.37 52.51
CA ALA A 108 46.08 77.73 53.63
C ALA A 108 47.13 76.77 53.14
N ALA A 109 46.84 76.02 52.02
CA ALA A 109 47.85 75.18 51.38
C ALA A 109 48.95 76.00 50.67
N ALA A 110 48.59 77.08 49.98
CA ALA A 110 49.57 77.97 49.31
C ALA A 110 50.51 78.64 50.30
N LEU A 111 50.10 79.02 51.52
CA LEU A 111 50.94 79.53 52.56
C LEU A 111 51.98 78.50 53.09
N LYS A 112 51.70 77.20 53.00
CA LYS A 112 52.59 76.12 53.32
C LYS A 112 53.63 75.81 52.23
N GLY A 113 53.55 76.49 51.10
CA GLY A 113 54.39 76.30 49.95
C GLY A 113 53.85 75.32 48.85
N ASP A 114 52.67 74.75 49.06
CA ASP A 114 52.07 73.81 48.14
C ASP A 114 51.03 74.54 47.21
N VAL A 115 50.66 73.89 46.09
CA VAL A 115 49.53 74.38 45.27
C VAL A 115 48.22 73.85 45.85
N GLY A 116 47.46 74.73 46.47
CA GLY A 116 46.18 74.40 47.07
C GLY A 116 45.05 74.47 46.09
N THR A 117 44.08 73.58 46.24
CA THR A 117 42.85 73.57 45.39
C THR A 117 41.62 73.38 46.24
N ASP A 118 40.53 74.03 45.87
CA ASP A 118 39.23 73.87 46.51
C ASP A 118 38.13 74.09 45.47
N THR A 119 36.94 73.48 45.74
CA THR A 119 35.73 73.68 44.89
C THR A 119 34.56 74.00 45.76
N ARG A 120 34.12 75.26 45.77
CA ARG A 120 32.98 75.71 46.57
C ARG A 120 32.14 76.78 45.88
N ALA A 121 30.93 76.98 46.34
CA ALA A 121 30.11 78.08 45.88
C ALA A 121 30.63 79.41 46.42
N SER A 122 30.73 80.43 45.60
CA SER A 122 31.05 81.80 45.99
C SER A 122 29.80 82.40 46.64
N HIS A 123 29.96 82.84 47.93
CA HIS A 123 28.83 83.41 48.68
C HIS A 123 28.14 84.59 48.03
N PRO A 124 28.80 85.55 47.42
CA PRO A 124 28.09 86.66 46.76
C PRO A 124 27.46 86.32 45.42
N LEU A 125 28.00 85.31 44.68
CA LEU A 125 27.57 85.02 43.26
C LEU A 125 26.73 83.77 43.16
N GLY A 126 26.67 82.90 44.18
CA GLY A 126 25.94 81.64 44.13
C GLY A 126 26.46 80.62 43.13
N ILE A 127 27.56 80.91 42.48
CA ILE A 127 28.21 80.08 41.44
C ILE A 127 29.31 79.24 42.06
N VAL A 128 29.40 77.96 41.68
CA VAL A 128 30.49 77.07 42.11
C VAL A 128 31.73 77.39 41.29
N PHE A 129 32.81 77.76 42.02
CA PHE A 129 34.12 78.01 41.42
C PHE A 129 35.07 76.88 41.83
N HIS A 130 35.97 76.57 40.91
CA HIS A 130 37.15 75.80 41.21
C HIS A 130 38.30 76.75 41.44
N TYR A 131 38.83 76.75 42.63
CA TYR A 131 39.88 77.63 43.12
C TYR A 131 41.21 76.88 43.09
N VAL A 132 42.24 77.53 42.57
CA VAL A 132 43.62 77.08 42.67
C VAL A 132 44.47 78.22 43.16
N ALA A 133 45.23 77.99 44.22
CA ALA A 133 46.19 78.99 44.77
C ALA A 133 47.62 78.45 44.81
N ALA A 134 48.58 79.31 44.47
CA ALA A 134 49.98 79.01 44.43
C ALA A 134 50.77 80.04 45.30
N PRO A 135 51.83 79.63 45.99
CA PRO A 135 52.64 80.50 46.85
C PRO A 135 53.31 81.63 46.06
N VAL A 136 53.30 82.87 46.62
CA VAL A 136 54.06 84.03 46.13
C VAL A 136 54.80 84.71 47.28
N SER A 137 55.83 85.50 46.97
CA SER A 137 56.59 86.23 47.96
C SER A 137 55.68 87.23 48.69
N GLY A 138 55.27 86.82 49.92
CA GLY A 138 54.40 87.64 50.79
C GLY A 138 52.92 87.29 50.75
N GLY A 139 52.54 86.08 50.28
CA GLY A 139 51.14 85.62 50.25
C GLY A 139 50.85 84.50 49.26
N ALA A 140 49.71 84.57 48.56
CA ALA A 140 49.36 83.66 47.53
C ALA A 140 48.72 84.31 46.32
N ALA A 141 48.93 83.73 45.15
CA ALA A 141 48.23 84.03 43.92
C ALA A 141 47.13 82.96 43.64
N ARG A 142 45.92 83.39 43.45
CA ARG A 142 44.78 82.47 43.30
C ARG A 142 44.08 82.77 41.91
N LEU A 143 43.74 81.67 41.23
CA LEU A 143 42.79 81.68 40.11
C LEU A 143 41.49 80.97 40.52
N ALA A 144 40.37 81.53 40.10
CA ALA A 144 39.06 80.94 40.31
C ALA A 144 38.32 80.77 38.99
N TYR A 145 38.02 79.51 38.61
CA TYR A 145 37.33 79.22 37.38
C TYR A 145 35.85 78.87 37.64
N PRO A 146 34.87 79.56 36.99
CA PRO A 146 33.45 79.29 37.24
C PRO A 146 33.08 77.97 36.61
N LEU A 147 32.50 77.02 37.37
CA LEU A 147 32.00 75.73 36.85
C LEU A 147 30.60 75.85 36.24
N SER A 148 29.99 77.04 36.16
CA SER A 148 28.72 77.30 35.48
C SER A 148 28.80 76.93 33.99
N ASP A 149 29.91 77.22 33.34
CA ASP A 149 30.13 76.98 31.91
C ASP A 149 30.25 75.51 31.61
N LEU A 150 30.69 74.73 32.60
CA LEU A 150 30.74 73.29 32.55
C LEU A 150 29.30 72.70 32.47
N GLY A 151 28.35 73.31 33.19
CA GLY A 151 26.94 72.90 33.18
C GLY A 151 26.29 73.11 31.82
N ALA A 152 26.61 74.24 31.13
CA ALA A 152 26.07 74.49 29.77
C ALA A 152 26.68 73.54 28.70
N ALA A 153 28.01 73.28 28.79
CA ALA A 153 28.69 72.35 27.88
C ALA A 153 28.17 70.91 28.07
N THR A 154 28.03 70.50 29.34
CA THR A 154 27.48 69.16 29.63
C THR A 154 26.00 68.98 29.23
N ALA A 155 25.19 70.06 29.31
CA ALA A 155 23.81 70.02 28.89
C ALA A 155 23.67 69.84 27.35
N ARG A 156 24.52 70.50 26.56
CA ARG A 156 24.55 70.30 25.08
C ARG A 156 24.99 68.89 24.72
N LEU A 157 26.04 68.41 25.34
CA LEU A 157 26.52 67.03 25.14
C LEU A 157 25.44 66.02 25.49
N ARG A 158 24.77 66.22 26.63
CA ARG A 158 23.66 65.33 27.05
C ARG A 158 22.54 65.28 25.99
N LYS A 159 22.13 66.42 25.41
CA LYS A 159 21.13 66.45 24.37
C LYS A 159 21.59 65.69 23.11
N THR A 160 22.83 65.87 22.70
CA THR A 160 23.39 65.18 21.52
C THR A 160 23.48 63.69 21.76
N LEU A 161 23.95 63.23 22.95
CA LEU A 161 24.02 61.80 23.32
C LEU A 161 22.61 61.21 23.36
N LEU A 162 21.62 61.88 23.98
CA LEU A 162 20.26 61.39 24.06
C LEU A 162 19.64 61.20 22.66
N VAL A 163 19.83 62.15 21.75
CA VAL A 163 19.33 62.03 20.35
C VAL A 163 20.05 60.92 19.60
N GLY A 164 21.36 60.82 19.71
CA GLY A 164 22.14 59.75 19.11
C GLY A 164 21.78 58.38 19.63
N SER A 165 21.66 58.21 20.96
CA SER A 165 21.23 56.97 21.60
C SER A 165 19.82 56.57 21.19
N ALA A 166 18.88 57.54 21.12
CA ALA A 166 17.51 57.28 20.67
C ALA A 166 17.47 56.81 19.21
N LEU A 167 18.23 57.45 18.33
CA LEU A 167 18.30 57.04 16.91
C LEU A 167 18.90 55.64 16.76
N THR A 168 20.02 55.40 17.45
CA THR A 168 20.67 54.06 17.46
C THR A 168 19.73 52.98 18.01
N PHE A 169 19.00 53.28 19.10
CA PHE A 169 18.01 52.38 19.66
C PHE A 169 16.88 52.06 18.65
N LEU A 170 16.35 53.05 17.94
CA LEU A 170 15.32 52.85 16.94
C LEU A 170 15.80 52.01 15.76
N VAL A 171 17.00 52.27 15.25
CA VAL A 171 17.60 51.47 14.17
C VAL A 171 17.83 50.03 14.62
N ALA A 172 18.41 49.83 15.81
CA ALA A 172 18.64 48.50 16.35
C ALA A 172 17.33 47.75 16.60
N LEU A 173 16.29 48.44 17.07
CA LEU A 173 14.95 47.85 17.27
C LEU A 173 14.31 47.45 15.94
N ALA A 174 14.45 48.28 14.89
CA ALA A 174 13.96 47.97 13.54
C ALA A 174 14.65 46.73 12.98
N LEU A 175 15.98 46.63 13.09
CA LEU A 175 16.77 45.46 12.66
C LEU A 175 16.41 44.20 13.46
N ALA A 176 16.28 44.32 14.78
CA ALA A 176 15.83 43.21 15.63
C ALA A 176 14.41 42.75 15.27
N GLY A 177 13.51 43.69 14.96
CA GLY A 177 12.17 43.36 14.51
C GLY A 177 12.15 42.63 13.18
N ALA A 178 12.97 43.07 12.22
CA ALA A 178 13.12 42.40 10.93
C ALA A 178 13.65 40.96 11.09
N LEU A 179 14.69 40.77 11.91
CA LEU A 179 15.29 39.48 12.19
C LEU A 179 14.30 38.55 12.92
N ALA A 180 13.61 39.06 13.94
CA ALA A 180 12.60 38.31 14.67
C ALA A 180 11.43 37.88 13.74
N GLN A 181 11.01 38.77 12.84
CA GLN A 181 9.94 38.48 11.88
C GLN A 181 10.39 37.44 10.85
N PHE A 182 11.60 37.52 10.35
CA PHE A 182 12.17 36.54 9.41
C PHE A 182 12.22 35.15 10.05
N THR A 183 12.78 35.03 11.26
CA THR A 183 12.86 33.75 11.98
C THR A 183 11.48 33.18 12.34
N ALA A 184 10.57 34.04 12.82
CA ALA A 184 9.22 33.61 13.18
C ALA A 184 8.44 33.08 11.96
N ARG A 185 8.53 33.73 10.79
CA ARG A 185 7.88 33.26 9.55
C ARG A 185 8.42 31.93 9.07
N ARG A 186 9.70 31.68 9.22
CA ARG A 186 10.32 30.39 8.86
C ARG A 186 9.80 29.26 9.75
N LEU A 187 9.79 29.49 11.05
CA LEU A 187 9.29 28.49 11.99
C LEU A 187 7.79 28.22 11.83
N GLU A 188 7.01 29.26 11.52
CA GLU A 188 5.57 29.12 11.25
C GLU A 188 5.32 28.21 10.02
N ARG A 189 6.11 28.31 8.97
CA ARG A 189 6.05 27.40 7.81
C ARG A 189 6.31 25.95 8.19
N ILE A 190 7.30 25.69 9.06
CA ILE A 190 7.59 24.35 9.57
C ILE A 190 6.40 23.81 10.37
N VAL A 191 5.84 24.62 11.25
CA VAL A 191 4.65 24.22 12.05
C VAL A 191 3.44 23.94 11.15
N GLN A 192 3.20 24.78 10.14
CA GLN A 192 2.10 24.55 9.18
C GLN A 192 2.30 23.25 8.40
N PHE A 193 3.54 22.98 7.95
CA PHE A 193 3.89 21.72 7.31
C PHE A 193 3.65 20.52 8.22
N ALA A 194 4.14 20.57 9.47
CA ALA A 194 3.92 19.50 10.44
C ALA A 194 2.43 19.23 10.71
N ASN A 195 1.62 20.29 10.80
CA ASN A 195 0.17 20.18 10.97
C ASN A 195 -0.52 19.55 9.74
N LYS A 196 -0.09 19.87 8.52
CA LYS A 196 -0.58 19.22 7.31
C LYS A 196 -0.30 17.73 7.30
N ILE A 197 0.93 17.34 7.63
CA ILE A 197 1.30 15.91 7.75
C ILE A 197 0.47 15.22 8.82
N ALA A 198 0.28 15.84 9.99
CA ALA A 198 -0.57 15.31 11.07
C ALA A 198 -2.04 15.19 10.64
N GLY A 199 -2.52 16.09 9.78
CA GLY A 199 -3.85 16.05 9.18
C GLY A 199 -4.03 15.04 8.06
N GLY A 200 -2.96 14.29 7.70
CA GLY A 200 -3.00 13.25 6.66
C GLY A 200 -2.59 13.72 5.26
N GLU A 201 -2.21 14.98 5.07
CA GLU A 201 -1.69 15.49 3.80
C GLU A 201 -0.22 15.07 3.59
N LEU A 202 0.05 13.77 3.47
CA LEU A 202 1.40 13.22 3.41
C LEU A 202 2.19 13.67 2.15
N ALA A 203 1.52 14.12 1.10
CA ALA A 203 2.14 14.65 -0.11
C ALA A 203 2.63 16.11 0.04
N ALA A 204 2.31 16.79 1.15
CA ALA A 204 2.83 18.13 1.41
C ALA A 204 4.36 18.12 1.47
N ARG A 205 5.01 19.20 1.02
CA ARG A 205 6.46 19.37 1.06
C ARG A 205 6.81 20.70 1.67
N ILE A 206 7.96 20.78 2.33
CA ILE A 206 8.49 22.02 2.86
C ILE A 206 9.60 22.56 1.96
N ALA A 207 9.39 23.75 1.41
CA ALA A 207 10.41 24.43 0.60
C ALA A 207 11.31 25.30 1.50
N GLU A 208 12.09 24.69 2.39
CA GLU A 208 13.03 25.39 3.26
C GLU A 208 14.43 24.79 3.07
N ASN A 209 15.27 25.48 2.26
CA ASN A 209 16.60 25.03 1.86
C ASN A 209 17.70 25.91 2.47
N SER A 210 17.58 26.29 3.72
CA SER A 210 18.67 27.03 4.38
C SER A 210 19.69 26.06 5.00
N GLY A 211 20.95 26.49 5.01
CA GLY A 211 22.05 25.70 5.58
C GLY A 211 22.19 25.80 7.10
N ASP A 212 21.23 26.40 7.79
CA ASP A 212 21.21 26.58 9.24
C ASP A 212 20.45 25.46 9.98
N GLU A 213 20.38 25.53 11.31
CA GLU A 213 19.72 24.55 12.15
C GLU A 213 18.22 24.43 11.85
N ILE A 214 17.58 25.55 11.48
CA ILE A 214 16.15 25.55 11.10
C ILE A 214 15.94 24.79 9.79
N GLY A 215 16.84 24.96 8.82
CA GLY A 215 16.84 24.20 7.57
C GLY A 215 17.11 22.71 7.80
N GLN A 216 18.00 22.33 8.73
CA GLN A 216 18.24 20.94 9.09
C GLN A 216 16.98 20.28 9.69
N VAL A 217 16.28 20.98 10.58
CA VAL A 217 15.00 20.50 11.15
C VAL A 217 13.95 20.33 10.06
N ALA A 218 13.83 21.30 9.15
CA ALA A 218 12.91 21.23 8.03
C ALA A 218 13.21 20.03 7.12
N ALA A 219 14.47 19.80 6.77
CA ALA A 219 14.91 18.66 5.96
C ALA A 219 14.65 17.31 6.66
N ALA A 220 14.89 17.21 7.97
CA ALA A 220 14.61 16.01 8.74
C ALA A 220 13.10 15.69 8.77
N LEU A 221 12.27 16.69 8.97
CA LEU A 221 10.81 16.54 8.92
C LEU A 221 10.30 16.13 7.52
N ASP A 222 10.84 16.74 6.45
CA ASP A 222 10.49 16.37 5.08
C ASP A 222 10.88 14.92 4.77
N LYS A 223 12.07 14.49 5.20
CA LYS A 223 12.50 13.10 5.08
C LYS A 223 11.58 12.13 5.84
N THR A 224 11.17 12.51 7.04
CA THR A 224 10.23 11.71 7.84
C THR A 224 8.85 11.61 7.16
N ALA A 225 8.35 12.74 6.63
CA ALA A 225 7.09 12.76 5.89
C ALA A 225 7.12 11.84 4.67
N ARG A 226 8.20 11.86 3.89
CA ARG A 226 8.40 10.94 2.75
C ARG A 226 8.43 9.48 3.20
N HIS A 227 9.08 9.19 4.32
CA HIS A 227 9.15 7.82 4.83
C HIS A 227 7.77 7.30 5.26
N VAL A 228 7.00 8.14 5.94
CA VAL A 228 5.61 7.82 6.31
C VAL A 228 4.75 7.62 5.07
N GLU A 229 4.81 8.52 4.08
CA GLU A 229 4.09 8.40 2.81
C GLU A 229 4.40 7.09 2.09
N ASN A 230 5.69 6.75 1.95
CA ASN A 230 6.13 5.50 1.31
C ASN A 230 5.64 4.26 2.06
N ASN A 231 5.68 4.28 3.40
CA ASN A 231 5.17 3.17 4.21
C ASN A 231 3.66 2.98 4.05
N PHE A 232 2.88 4.07 4.03
CA PHE A 232 1.45 4.00 3.75
C PHE A 232 1.15 3.51 2.33
N ALA A 233 1.91 3.96 1.33
CA ALA A 233 1.78 3.48 -0.04
C ALA A 233 2.11 1.98 -0.14
N ALA A 234 3.20 1.53 0.48
CA ALA A 234 3.60 0.12 0.52
C ALA A 234 2.53 -0.75 1.22
N LEU A 235 2.00 -0.27 2.36
CA LEU A 235 0.93 -0.99 3.07
C LEU A 235 -0.34 -1.13 2.23
N ARG A 236 -0.79 -0.05 1.58
CA ARG A 236 -1.94 -0.09 0.68
C ARG A 236 -1.74 -1.01 -0.51
N ASN A 237 -0.52 -1.00 -1.09
CA ASN A 237 -0.20 -1.91 -2.19
C ASN A 237 -0.20 -3.36 -1.73
N SER A 238 0.36 -3.66 -0.55
CA SER A 238 0.34 -5.01 0.03
C SER A 238 -1.08 -5.49 0.30
N GLN A 239 -1.95 -4.62 0.86
CA GLN A 239 -3.37 -4.96 1.04
C GLN A 239 -4.07 -5.28 -0.29
N ARG A 240 -3.91 -4.41 -1.30
CA ARG A 240 -4.51 -4.65 -2.63
C ARG A 240 -3.99 -5.94 -3.27
N GLN A 241 -2.70 -6.22 -3.12
CA GLN A 241 -2.09 -7.44 -3.64
C GLN A 241 -2.68 -8.68 -2.97
N LEU A 242 -2.84 -8.68 -1.63
CA LEU A 242 -3.49 -9.76 -0.90
C LEU A 242 -4.97 -9.93 -1.31
N GLU A 243 -5.73 -8.85 -1.43
CA GLU A 243 -7.11 -8.88 -1.92
C GLU A 243 -7.20 -9.46 -3.34
N THR A 244 -6.29 -9.05 -4.23
CA THR A 244 -6.25 -9.58 -5.60
C THR A 244 -5.95 -11.08 -5.60
N LEU A 245 -4.96 -11.53 -4.82
CA LEU A 245 -4.61 -12.94 -4.70
C LEU A 245 -5.79 -13.76 -4.18
N LEU A 246 -6.44 -13.32 -3.10
CA LEU A 246 -7.59 -14.02 -2.53
C LEU A 246 -8.80 -14.04 -3.48
N ASN A 247 -9.03 -12.97 -4.26
CA ASN A 247 -10.11 -12.91 -5.24
C ASN A 247 -9.82 -13.69 -6.53
N SER A 248 -8.55 -13.97 -6.84
CA SER A 248 -8.16 -14.79 -7.99
C SER A 248 -8.19 -16.31 -7.69
N MET A 249 -8.37 -16.70 -6.43
CA MET A 249 -8.50 -18.11 -6.06
C MET A 249 -9.85 -18.68 -6.51
N GLU A 250 -9.83 -19.88 -7.05
CA GLU A 250 -11.06 -20.64 -7.39
C GLU A 250 -11.80 -21.10 -6.13
N ASP A 251 -11.05 -21.41 -5.08
CA ASP A 251 -11.63 -21.83 -3.80
C ASP A 251 -12.38 -20.65 -3.15
N ALA A 252 -13.56 -20.93 -2.61
CA ALA A 252 -14.35 -19.96 -1.87
C ALA A 252 -13.75 -19.77 -0.46
N VAL A 253 -13.48 -18.50 -0.09
CA VAL A 253 -12.88 -18.15 1.20
C VAL A 253 -13.78 -17.18 1.96
N ILE A 254 -14.03 -17.49 3.23
CA ILE A 254 -14.82 -16.65 4.12
C ILE A 254 -14.17 -16.53 5.49
N ALA A 255 -14.08 -15.30 5.99
CA ALA A 255 -13.59 -15.00 7.34
C ALA A 255 -14.76 -14.64 8.25
N VAL A 256 -14.82 -15.31 9.40
CA VAL A 256 -15.89 -15.18 10.39
C VAL A 256 -15.27 -14.70 11.69
N GLY A 257 -15.80 -13.63 12.26
CA GLY A 257 -15.35 -13.07 13.53
C GLY A 257 -15.76 -13.91 14.75
N PRO A 258 -15.30 -13.53 15.95
CA PRO A 258 -15.58 -14.27 17.19
C PRO A 258 -17.07 -14.34 17.56
N ASN A 259 -17.90 -13.49 16.95
CA ASN A 259 -19.35 -13.42 17.17
C ASN A 259 -20.15 -14.15 16.08
N ASP A 260 -19.57 -15.11 15.38
CA ASP A 260 -20.17 -15.82 14.24
C ASP A 260 -20.68 -14.89 13.12
N ARG A 261 -20.04 -13.73 12.92
CA ARG A 261 -20.40 -12.76 11.89
C ARG A 261 -19.38 -12.72 10.77
N VAL A 262 -19.85 -12.61 9.54
CA VAL A 262 -19.00 -12.53 8.36
C VAL A 262 -18.19 -11.21 8.40
N GLN A 263 -16.88 -11.31 8.40
CA GLN A 263 -15.96 -10.17 8.34
C GLN A 263 -15.49 -9.89 6.92
N TRP A 264 -15.28 -10.93 6.15
CA TRP A 264 -14.77 -10.82 4.79
C TRP A 264 -15.07 -12.10 4.01
N ALA A 265 -15.22 -11.99 2.69
CA ALA A 265 -15.32 -13.11 1.77
C ALA A 265 -14.68 -12.73 0.43
N ASN A 266 -14.18 -13.72 -0.32
CA ASN A 266 -13.65 -13.50 -1.67
C ASN A 266 -14.77 -13.59 -2.72
N GLN A 267 -14.43 -13.23 -3.95
CA GLN A 267 -15.35 -13.23 -5.09
C GLN A 267 -15.91 -14.63 -5.39
N SER A 268 -15.12 -15.70 -5.20
CA SER A 268 -15.56 -17.08 -5.40
C SER A 268 -16.66 -17.47 -4.40
N MET A 269 -16.58 -17.00 -3.15
CA MET A 269 -17.62 -17.20 -2.15
C MET A 269 -18.91 -16.45 -2.51
N ASP A 270 -18.81 -15.21 -3.02
CA ASP A 270 -19.97 -14.45 -3.47
C ASP A 270 -20.64 -15.12 -4.69
N GLY A 271 -19.85 -15.70 -5.59
CA GLY A 271 -20.35 -16.50 -6.71
C GLY A 271 -21.04 -17.80 -6.29
N LEU A 272 -20.56 -18.41 -5.19
CA LEU A 272 -21.10 -19.66 -4.68
C LEU A 272 -22.47 -19.48 -4.01
N VAL A 273 -22.65 -18.41 -3.26
CA VAL A 273 -23.91 -18.11 -2.54
C VAL A 273 -24.40 -16.68 -2.84
N PRO A 274 -24.84 -16.39 -4.08
CA PRO A 274 -25.20 -15.05 -4.50
C PRO A 274 -26.21 -14.39 -3.56
N GLN A 275 -26.01 -13.09 -3.28
CA GLN A 275 -26.85 -12.24 -2.43
C GLN A 275 -26.95 -12.66 -0.94
N ARG A 276 -26.27 -13.72 -0.50
CA ARG A 276 -26.27 -14.15 0.89
C ARG A 276 -25.03 -13.68 1.66
N THR A 277 -23.92 -13.40 0.97
CA THR A 277 -22.69 -12.91 1.60
C THR A 277 -22.86 -11.43 1.96
N ARG A 278 -23.22 -11.16 3.21
CA ARG A 278 -23.34 -9.80 3.73
C ARG A 278 -22.36 -9.60 4.87
N LEU A 279 -21.54 -8.55 4.76
CA LEU A 279 -20.63 -8.18 5.84
C LEU A 279 -21.40 -7.91 7.13
N ASN A 280 -20.87 -8.38 8.24
CA ASN A 280 -21.45 -8.27 9.58
C ASN A 280 -22.77 -9.03 9.80
N ALA A 281 -23.23 -9.85 8.84
CA ALA A 281 -24.36 -10.76 9.01
C ALA A 281 -23.92 -12.04 9.75
N PRO A 282 -24.85 -12.73 10.46
CA PRO A 282 -24.56 -14.04 11.01
C PRO A 282 -24.18 -15.05 9.92
N ILE A 283 -23.15 -15.87 10.15
CA ILE A 283 -22.65 -16.84 9.16
C ILE A 283 -23.73 -17.85 8.73
N VAL A 284 -24.66 -18.19 9.60
CA VAL A 284 -25.78 -19.12 9.33
C VAL A 284 -26.74 -18.59 8.25
N GLU A 285 -26.80 -17.27 8.04
CA GLU A 285 -27.59 -16.69 6.94
C GLU A 285 -26.90 -16.88 5.60
N THR A 286 -25.56 -16.90 5.58
CA THR A 286 -24.74 -17.11 4.38
C THR A 286 -24.65 -18.59 4.03
N VAL A 287 -24.28 -19.43 4.99
CA VAL A 287 -24.10 -20.88 4.81
C VAL A 287 -24.87 -21.63 5.89
N ARG A 288 -25.82 -22.48 5.47
CA ARG A 288 -26.69 -23.24 6.39
C ARG A 288 -26.25 -24.70 6.60
N ASP A 289 -25.15 -25.09 5.98
CA ASP A 289 -24.65 -26.47 6.11
C ASP A 289 -24.15 -26.74 7.54
N PRO A 290 -24.63 -27.81 8.22
CA PRO A 290 -24.29 -28.08 9.61
C PRO A 290 -22.81 -28.44 9.81
N ASP A 291 -22.21 -29.12 8.83
CA ASP A 291 -20.82 -29.58 8.92
C ASP A 291 -19.86 -28.39 8.72
N PHE A 292 -20.20 -27.51 7.82
CA PHE A 292 -19.50 -26.22 7.66
C PHE A 292 -19.54 -25.39 8.95
N LEU A 293 -20.73 -25.20 9.52
CA LEU A 293 -20.90 -24.41 10.75
C LEU A 293 -20.14 -25.02 11.92
N ARG A 294 -20.13 -26.36 12.03
CA ARG A 294 -19.38 -27.08 13.06
C ARG A 294 -17.88 -26.90 12.90
N ALA A 295 -17.35 -26.94 11.67
CA ALA A 295 -15.95 -26.72 11.40
C ALA A 295 -15.51 -25.30 11.75
N VAL A 296 -16.28 -24.28 11.34
CA VAL A 296 -15.99 -22.86 11.63
C VAL A 296 -15.99 -22.58 13.14
N ARG A 297 -17.02 -23.03 13.86
CA ARG A 297 -17.13 -22.85 15.31
C ARG A 297 -16.05 -23.63 16.05
N GLY A 298 -15.83 -24.87 15.65
CA GLY A 298 -14.76 -25.70 16.25
C GLY A 298 -13.38 -25.05 16.09
N ALA A 299 -13.08 -24.47 14.92
CA ALA A 299 -11.84 -23.76 14.69
C ALA A 299 -11.72 -22.49 15.55
N SER A 300 -12.81 -21.73 15.67
CA SER A 300 -12.84 -20.50 16.48
C SER A 300 -12.64 -20.80 17.98
N GLU A 301 -13.32 -21.83 18.51
CA GLU A 301 -13.34 -22.18 19.94
C GLU A 301 -12.08 -22.94 20.37
N ALA A 302 -11.75 -24.02 19.65
CA ALA A 302 -10.64 -24.91 20.03
C ALA A 302 -9.27 -24.39 19.55
N ARG A 303 -9.22 -23.33 18.75
CA ARG A 303 -8.01 -22.75 18.14
C ARG A 303 -7.15 -23.78 17.38
N LYS A 304 -7.81 -24.70 16.68
CA LYS A 304 -7.19 -25.73 15.85
C LYS A 304 -7.83 -25.71 14.46
N VAL A 305 -7.16 -26.30 13.50
CA VAL A 305 -7.72 -26.50 12.17
C VAL A 305 -8.75 -27.63 12.22
N PHE A 306 -9.92 -27.39 11.62
CA PHE A 306 -10.98 -28.38 11.44
C PHE A 306 -11.24 -28.57 9.96
N THR A 307 -11.46 -29.82 9.58
CA THR A 307 -11.88 -30.20 8.22
C THR A 307 -13.24 -30.85 8.28
N ALA A 308 -14.08 -30.59 7.31
CA ALA A 308 -15.39 -31.17 7.17
C ALA A 308 -15.77 -31.32 5.71
N ARG A 309 -16.72 -32.22 5.42
CA ARG A 309 -17.28 -32.36 4.08
C ARG A 309 -18.71 -31.82 4.10
N ALA A 310 -18.95 -30.76 3.33
CA ALA A 310 -20.23 -30.07 3.26
C ALA A 310 -20.92 -30.37 1.93
N THR A 311 -22.18 -30.83 2.00
CA THR A 311 -22.98 -31.24 0.83
C THR A 311 -24.26 -30.42 0.63
N SER A 312 -24.61 -29.59 1.61
CA SER A 312 -25.84 -28.82 1.64
C SER A 312 -25.67 -27.33 1.38
N ILE A 313 -24.46 -26.88 1.00
CA ILE A 313 -24.18 -25.47 0.67
C ILE A 313 -24.87 -25.11 -0.65
N VAL A 314 -24.62 -25.89 -1.68
CA VAL A 314 -25.26 -25.81 -2.99
C VAL A 314 -25.78 -27.18 -3.36
N PRO A 315 -27.06 -27.34 -3.75
CA PRO A 315 -27.63 -28.63 -4.14
C PRO A 315 -26.81 -29.30 -5.25
N GLY A 316 -26.47 -30.58 -5.03
CA GLY A 316 -25.72 -31.38 -6.00
C GLY A 316 -24.21 -31.11 -6.06
N ARG A 317 -23.65 -30.28 -5.16
CA ARG A 317 -22.20 -30.03 -5.04
C ARG A 317 -21.68 -30.53 -3.69
N THR A 318 -20.43 -30.99 -3.70
CA THR A 318 -19.69 -31.42 -2.51
C THR A 318 -18.48 -30.53 -2.32
N PHE A 319 -18.33 -30.00 -1.11
CA PHE A 319 -17.21 -29.12 -0.75
C PHE A 319 -16.36 -29.76 0.34
N ASP A 320 -15.05 -29.67 0.18
CA ASP A 320 -14.10 -29.86 1.28
C ASP A 320 -13.92 -28.52 1.98
N VAL A 321 -14.21 -28.50 3.27
CA VAL A 321 -14.15 -27.31 4.10
C VAL A 321 -12.97 -27.43 5.04
N THR A 322 -12.04 -26.50 4.97
CA THR A 322 -10.95 -26.35 5.93
C THR A 322 -11.13 -25.04 6.68
N ALA A 323 -11.39 -25.12 7.99
CA ALA A 323 -11.53 -23.96 8.86
C ALA A 323 -10.32 -23.84 9.78
N ALA A 324 -9.68 -22.66 9.78
CA ALA A 324 -8.49 -22.34 10.58
C ALA A 324 -8.76 -21.14 11.49
N PRO A 325 -8.23 -21.12 12.74
CA PRO A 325 -8.43 -20.02 13.67
C PRO A 325 -7.70 -18.75 13.22
N MET A 326 -8.32 -17.59 13.44
CA MET A 326 -7.71 -16.30 13.16
C MET A 326 -7.04 -15.68 14.40
N PRO A 327 -5.93 -14.91 14.21
CA PRO A 327 -5.40 -14.03 15.25
C PRO A 327 -6.47 -12.99 15.65
N GLY A 328 -6.78 -12.88 16.93
CA GLY A 328 -7.84 -11.99 17.42
C GLY A 328 -9.22 -12.63 17.59
N GLY A 329 -9.36 -13.91 17.29
CA GLY A 329 -10.60 -14.69 17.43
C GLY A 329 -11.38 -14.84 16.12
N GLY A 330 -12.27 -15.83 16.09
CA GLY A 330 -12.97 -16.24 14.89
C GLY A 330 -12.18 -17.26 14.05
N ALA A 331 -12.63 -17.53 12.84
CA ALA A 331 -12.03 -18.50 11.93
C ALA A 331 -12.10 -18.06 10.47
N VAL A 332 -11.13 -18.47 9.66
CA VAL A 332 -11.22 -18.43 8.21
C VAL A 332 -11.54 -19.83 7.69
N ALA A 333 -12.53 -19.92 6.81
CA ALA A 333 -12.89 -21.17 6.16
C ALA A 333 -12.62 -21.08 4.66
N VAL A 334 -12.02 -22.12 4.13
CA VAL A 334 -11.78 -22.34 2.70
C VAL A 334 -12.68 -23.50 2.26
N LEU A 335 -13.44 -23.28 1.19
CA LEU A 335 -14.33 -24.26 0.60
C LEU A 335 -13.83 -24.61 -0.79
N ARG A 336 -13.41 -25.84 -0.95
CA ARG A 336 -12.95 -26.41 -2.22
C ARG A 336 -14.03 -27.27 -2.84
N ASP A 337 -14.43 -26.97 -4.06
CA ASP A 337 -15.41 -27.81 -4.79
C ASP A 337 -14.76 -29.11 -5.25
N LEU A 338 -15.26 -30.22 -4.73
CA LEU A 338 -14.82 -31.58 -5.07
C LEU A 338 -15.81 -32.28 -6.02
N THR A 339 -16.85 -31.61 -6.47
CA THR A 339 -17.95 -32.25 -7.22
C THR A 339 -17.48 -33.03 -8.44
N GLU A 340 -16.68 -32.41 -9.29
CA GLU A 340 -16.15 -33.09 -10.48
C GLU A 340 -15.16 -34.21 -10.12
N THR A 341 -14.31 -34.00 -9.14
CA THR A 341 -13.35 -35.01 -8.68
C THR A 341 -14.09 -36.25 -8.16
N GLU A 342 -15.12 -36.06 -7.32
CA GLU A 342 -15.93 -37.17 -6.79
C GLU A 342 -16.74 -37.87 -7.89
N ARG A 343 -17.24 -37.11 -8.87
CA ARG A 343 -17.96 -37.67 -10.01
C ARG A 343 -17.06 -38.57 -10.86
N VAL A 344 -15.85 -38.11 -11.15
CA VAL A 344 -14.84 -38.90 -11.87
C VAL A 344 -14.45 -40.16 -11.08
N GLU A 345 -14.19 -40.05 -9.78
CA GLU A 345 -13.86 -41.18 -8.93
C GLU A 345 -15.01 -42.19 -8.78
N LYS A 346 -16.25 -41.68 -8.67
CA LYS A 346 -17.44 -42.56 -8.66
C LYS A 346 -17.56 -43.29 -9.98
N THR A 347 -17.48 -42.59 -11.10
CA THR A 347 -17.54 -43.20 -12.43
C THR A 347 -16.45 -44.28 -12.61
N ARG A 348 -15.23 -44.01 -12.14
CA ARG A 348 -14.12 -44.98 -12.16
C ARG A 348 -14.43 -46.22 -11.27
N ARG A 349 -14.93 -46.02 -10.06
CA ARG A 349 -15.30 -47.14 -9.18
C ARG A 349 -16.41 -47.98 -9.78
N ASP A 350 -17.47 -47.34 -10.29
CA ASP A 350 -18.58 -48.03 -10.94
C ASP A 350 -18.11 -48.83 -12.18
N PHE A 351 -17.20 -48.27 -12.96
CA PHE A 351 -16.57 -48.95 -14.09
C PHE A 351 -15.84 -50.22 -13.66
N ILE A 352 -14.93 -50.14 -12.67
CA ILE A 352 -14.17 -51.30 -12.17
C ILE A 352 -15.12 -52.37 -11.63
N ALA A 353 -16.17 -51.99 -10.89
CA ALA A 353 -17.14 -52.91 -10.36
C ALA A 353 -17.90 -53.63 -11.50
N ASN A 354 -18.35 -52.88 -12.51
CA ASN A 354 -19.07 -53.46 -13.66
C ASN A 354 -18.19 -54.38 -14.51
N VAL A 355 -16.92 -54.00 -14.79
CA VAL A 355 -15.95 -54.88 -15.46
C VAL A 355 -15.80 -56.21 -14.72
N SER A 356 -15.59 -56.14 -13.39
CA SER A 356 -15.41 -57.32 -12.54
C SER A 356 -16.63 -58.24 -12.61
N HIS A 357 -17.84 -57.67 -12.60
CA HIS A 357 -19.07 -58.45 -12.70
C HIS A 357 -19.26 -59.08 -14.09
N GLU A 358 -19.05 -58.34 -15.17
CA GLU A 358 -19.23 -58.82 -16.55
C GLU A 358 -18.16 -59.86 -16.96
N LEU A 359 -16.98 -59.86 -16.32
CA LEU A 359 -15.96 -60.91 -16.50
C LEU A 359 -16.25 -62.13 -15.62
N ARG A 360 -16.71 -61.96 -14.37
CA ARG A 360 -16.93 -63.07 -13.45
C ARG A 360 -18.03 -64.02 -13.94
N THR A 361 -19.13 -63.50 -14.45
CA THR A 361 -20.28 -64.29 -14.88
C THR A 361 -19.93 -65.33 -15.96
N PRO A 362 -19.33 -64.99 -17.12
CA PRO A 362 -18.94 -65.97 -18.12
C PRO A 362 -17.84 -66.93 -17.63
N LEU A 363 -16.90 -66.42 -16.79
CA LEU A 363 -15.85 -67.25 -16.23
C LEU A 363 -16.41 -68.36 -15.32
N THR A 364 -17.37 -68.01 -14.43
CA THR A 364 -18.03 -69.03 -13.59
C THR A 364 -18.81 -70.04 -14.42
N SER A 365 -19.46 -69.60 -15.53
CA SER A 365 -20.13 -70.53 -16.43
C SER A 365 -19.12 -71.47 -17.12
N ILE A 366 -18.00 -70.96 -17.62
CA ILE A 366 -16.94 -71.80 -18.21
C ILE A 366 -16.42 -72.81 -17.22
N GLN A 367 -16.10 -72.39 -16.02
CA GLN A 367 -15.61 -73.28 -14.95
C GLN A 367 -16.64 -74.35 -14.60
N GLY A 368 -17.90 -73.97 -14.31
CA GLY A 368 -18.94 -74.93 -13.91
C GLY A 368 -19.23 -75.98 -14.98
N TYR A 369 -19.32 -75.58 -16.27
CA TYR A 369 -19.53 -76.51 -17.35
C TYR A 369 -18.27 -77.35 -17.66
N ALA A 370 -17.05 -76.82 -17.47
CA ALA A 370 -15.82 -77.58 -17.56
C ALA A 370 -15.70 -78.63 -16.43
N GLU A 371 -16.02 -78.26 -15.18
CA GLU A 371 -16.08 -79.21 -14.04
C GLU A 371 -17.12 -80.27 -14.28
N THR A 372 -18.34 -79.92 -14.74
CA THR A 372 -19.37 -80.89 -15.10
C THR A 372 -18.94 -81.89 -16.18
N LEU A 373 -18.19 -81.42 -17.18
CA LEU A 373 -17.62 -82.23 -18.25
C LEU A 373 -16.57 -83.22 -17.69
N LEU A 374 -15.72 -82.78 -16.77
CA LEU A 374 -14.67 -83.59 -16.17
C LEU A 374 -15.24 -84.68 -15.24
N ASP A 375 -16.34 -84.39 -14.57
CA ASP A 375 -17.02 -85.29 -13.65
C ASP A 375 -18.01 -86.23 -14.35
N SER A 376 -18.30 -85.98 -15.66
CA SER A 376 -19.29 -86.78 -16.39
C SER A 376 -18.63 -88.03 -17.04
N SER A 377 -19.35 -89.11 -17.10
CA SER A 377 -18.94 -90.30 -17.84
C SER A 377 -18.88 -90.04 -19.34
N PRO A 378 -18.00 -90.69 -20.13
CA PRO A 378 -17.77 -90.46 -21.57
C PRO A 378 -19.00 -90.62 -22.49
N GLU A 379 -20.06 -91.26 -22.04
CA GLU A 379 -21.31 -91.47 -22.78
C GLU A 379 -22.36 -90.41 -22.61
N ASN A 380 -22.03 -89.27 -22.01
CA ASN A 380 -23.02 -88.20 -21.77
C ASN A 380 -23.36 -87.45 -23.03
N ASN A 381 -24.59 -87.56 -23.53
CA ASN A 381 -25.12 -86.94 -24.75
C ASN A 381 -25.09 -85.38 -24.69
N HIS A 382 -24.80 -84.75 -23.53
CA HIS A 382 -24.82 -83.32 -23.32
C HIS A 382 -23.39 -82.67 -23.47
N SER A 383 -22.36 -83.50 -23.64
CA SER A 383 -20.95 -82.95 -23.73
C SER A 383 -20.76 -81.87 -24.82
N ARG A 384 -21.44 -82.05 -25.95
CA ARG A 384 -21.42 -81.09 -27.03
C ARG A 384 -22.10 -79.78 -26.68
N GLU A 385 -23.21 -79.83 -25.99
CA GLU A 385 -23.95 -78.65 -25.50
C GLU A 385 -23.11 -77.86 -24.49
N PHE A 386 -22.44 -78.55 -23.53
CA PHE A 386 -21.57 -77.90 -22.54
C PHE A 386 -20.36 -77.27 -23.20
N LEU A 387 -19.72 -77.91 -24.15
CA LEU A 387 -18.61 -77.32 -24.95
C LEU A 387 -19.06 -76.11 -25.73
N GLU A 388 -20.29 -76.13 -26.29
CA GLU A 388 -20.83 -74.96 -27.00
C GLU A 388 -21.10 -73.77 -26.08
N ILE A 389 -21.53 -74.01 -24.81
CA ILE A 389 -21.70 -72.96 -23.79
C ILE A 389 -20.34 -72.40 -23.38
N ILE A 390 -19.33 -73.26 -23.18
CA ILE A 390 -17.95 -72.81 -22.89
C ILE A 390 -17.43 -71.95 -24.01
N ARG A 391 -17.54 -72.41 -25.25
CA ARG A 391 -17.09 -71.71 -26.46
C ARG A 391 -17.73 -70.32 -26.57
N LYS A 392 -19.08 -70.25 -26.39
CA LYS A 392 -19.86 -69.02 -26.41
C LYS A 392 -19.42 -68.02 -25.33
N ASN A 393 -19.17 -68.49 -24.12
CA ASN A 393 -18.71 -67.62 -23.02
C ASN A 393 -17.26 -67.15 -23.21
N ALA A 394 -16.35 -68.03 -23.71
CA ALA A 394 -15.00 -67.66 -24.03
C ALA A 394 -14.94 -66.57 -25.11
N HIS A 395 -15.74 -66.74 -26.19
CA HIS A 395 -15.84 -65.76 -27.26
C HIS A 395 -16.42 -64.42 -26.76
N ARG A 396 -17.39 -64.46 -25.86
CA ARG A 396 -17.92 -63.27 -25.20
C ARG A 396 -16.87 -62.54 -24.35
N MET A 397 -16.01 -63.29 -23.62
CA MET A 397 -14.91 -62.71 -22.85
C MET A 397 -13.87 -62.05 -23.76
N SER A 398 -13.48 -62.71 -24.86
CA SER A 398 -12.56 -62.10 -25.83
C SER A 398 -13.10 -60.76 -26.36
N ARG A 399 -14.35 -60.74 -26.78
CA ARG A 399 -15.02 -59.52 -27.26
C ARG A 399 -15.09 -58.44 -26.18
N LEU A 400 -15.38 -58.81 -24.94
CA LEU A 400 -15.41 -57.85 -23.83
C LEU A 400 -14.01 -57.22 -23.57
N THR A 401 -12.96 -58.04 -23.61
CA THR A 401 -11.58 -57.54 -23.43
C THR A 401 -11.14 -56.65 -24.58
N GLU A 402 -11.48 -56.97 -25.84
CA GLU A 402 -11.24 -56.14 -27.01
C GLU A 402 -11.98 -54.79 -26.90
N ASP A 403 -13.28 -54.79 -26.53
CA ASP A 403 -14.05 -53.59 -26.33
C ASP A 403 -13.46 -52.70 -25.23
N LEU A 404 -12.99 -53.31 -24.11
CA LEU A 404 -12.35 -52.59 -23.02
C LEU A 404 -11.02 -51.97 -23.43
N LEU A 405 -10.19 -52.68 -24.18
CA LEU A 405 -8.91 -52.16 -24.69
C LEU A 405 -9.15 -51.01 -25.67
N THR A 406 -10.14 -51.14 -26.56
CA THR A 406 -10.50 -50.08 -27.51
C THR A 406 -10.99 -48.84 -26.77
N LEU A 407 -11.89 -49.01 -25.80
CA LEU A 407 -12.38 -47.91 -25.00
C LEU A 407 -11.27 -47.22 -24.21
N ALA A 408 -10.36 -47.97 -23.57
CA ALA A 408 -9.23 -47.41 -22.82
C ALA A 408 -8.29 -46.60 -23.69
N ARG A 409 -7.98 -47.10 -24.89
CA ARG A 409 -7.09 -46.40 -25.87
C ARG A 409 -7.72 -45.10 -26.38
N VAL A 410 -9.03 -45.11 -26.64
CA VAL A 410 -9.73 -43.90 -27.13
C VAL A 410 -9.88 -42.87 -26.00
N GLU A 411 -10.16 -43.31 -24.78
CA GLU A 411 -10.31 -42.42 -23.62
C GLU A 411 -9.02 -41.79 -23.14
N SER A 412 -7.90 -42.51 -23.18
CA SER A 412 -6.59 -41.98 -22.78
C SER A 412 -6.01 -40.97 -23.78
N GLY A 413 -6.59 -40.84 -24.98
CA GLY A 413 -6.06 -40.02 -26.04
C GLY A 413 -4.74 -40.61 -26.65
N GLU A 414 -4.37 -41.81 -26.22
CA GLU A 414 -3.17 -42.52 -26.77
C GLU A 414 -3.41 -43.02 -28.18
N HIS A 415 -4.68 -43.24 -28.58
CA HIS A 415 -5.04 -43.65 -29.91
C HIS A 415 -5.00 -42.44 -30.85
N ARG A 416 -3.97 -42.40 -31.71
CA ARG A 416 -3.90 -41.41 -32.78
C ARG A 416 -4.72 -41.90 -33.96
N PHE A 417 -5.85 -41.26 -34.21
CA PHE A 417 -6.65 -41.50 -35.39
C PHE A 417 -5.97 -40.92 -36.62
N ASP A 418 -6.00 -41.68 -37.71
CA ASP A 418 -5.53 -41.20 -39.03
C ASP A 418 -6.68 -40.44 -39.73
N VAL A 419 -6.93 -39.23 -39.24
CA VAL A 419 -8.01 -38.40 -39.75
C VAL A 419 -7.66 -37.81 -41.08
N GLN A 420 -8.41 -38.19 -42.14
CA GLN A 420 -8.22 -37.75 -43.49
C GLN A 420 -9.53 -37.20 -44.09
N PRO A 421 -9.47 -36.35 -45.14
CA PRO A 421 -10.65 -35.98 -45.89
C PRO A 421 -11.22 -37.20 -46.62
N VAL A 422 -12.44 -37.58 -46.27
CA VAL A 422 -13.14 -38.74 -46.86
C VAL A 422 -14.51 -38.32 -47.33
N ALA A 423 -14.95 -38.78 -48.50
CA ALA A 423 -16.32 -38.50 -48.94
C ALA A 423 -17.34 -39.24 -48.08
N ALA A 424 -18.32 -38.50 -47.54
CA ALA A 424 -19.35 -39.11 -46.71
C ALA A 424 -20.13 -40.22 -47.45
N ALA A 425 -20.30 -40.08 -48.74
CA ALA A 425 -20.91 -41.11 -49.61
C ALA A 425 -20.07 -42.41 -49.64
N GLU A 426 -18.74 -42.32 -49.67
CA GLU A 426 -17.86 -43.49 -49.62
C GLU A 426 -18.00 -44.24 -48.32
N ILE A 427 -17.91 -43.51 -47.18
CA ILE A 427 -18.13 -44.09 -45.85
C ILE A 427 -19.46 -44.84 -45.75
N LEU A 428 -20.51 -44.24 -46.25
CA LEU A 428 -21.83 -44.87 -46.26
C LEU A 428 -21.91 -46.11 -47.14
N GLN A 429 -21.31 -46.07 -48.34
CA GLN A 429 -21.27 -47.21 -49.25
C GLN A 429 -20.44 -48.38 -48.68
N GLU A 430 -19.28 -48.10 -48.09
CA GLU A 430 -18.46 -49.10 -47.38
C GLU A 430 -19.26 -49.77 -46.26
N ALA A 431 -19.95 -48.97 -45.42
CA ALA A 431 -20.78 -49.50 -44.35
C ALA A 431 -21.88 -50.42 -44.89
N VAL A 432 -22.57 -50.00 -45.93
CA VAL A 432 -23.62 -50.84 -46.54
C VAL A 432 -23.05 -52.11 -47.16
N GLN A 433 -21.94 -52.03 -47.87
CA GLN A 433 -21.31 -53.16 -48.50
C GLN A 433 -20.83 -54.20 -47.46
N ASN A 434 -20.24 -53.76 -46.37
CA ASN A 434 -19.70 -54.63 -45.34
C ASN A 434 -20.78 -55.33 -44.51
N PHE A 435 -21.93 -54.69 -44.30
CA PHE A 435 -22.98 -55.24 -43.45
C PHE A 435 -24.20 -55.80 -44.22
N ARG A 436 -24.23 -55.76 -45.53
CA ARG A 436 -25.36 -56.23 -46.35
C ARG A 436 -25.59 -57.73 -46.20
N GLU A 437 -24.57 -58.52 -46.25
CA GLU A 437 -24.72 -59.98 -46.10
C GLU A 437 -25.11 -60.37 -44.68
N LEU A 438 -24.55 -59.70 -43.66
CA LEU A 438 -24.88 -59.92 -42.29
C LEU A 438 -26.36 -59.56 -41.99
N ALA A 439 -26.84 -58.43 -42.53
CA ALA A 439 -28.22 -58.03 -42.41
C ALA A 439 -29.19 -59.02 -43.07
N ARG A 440 -28.84 -59.51 -44.29
CA ARG A 440 -29.62 -60.57 -44.98
C ARG A 440 -29.69 -61.86 -44.19
N ALA A 441 -28.59 -62.25 -43.56
CA ALA A 441 -28.53 -63.47 -42.71
C ALA A 441 -29.47 -63.36 -41.49
N HIS A 442 -29.78 -62.14 -41.04
CA HIS A 442 -30.74 -61.84 -39.99
C HIS A 442 -32.16 -61.54 -40.48
N GLY A 443 -32.40 -61.65 -41.84
CA GLY A 443 -33.70 -61.36 -42.42
C GLY A 443 -34.04 -59.87 -42.51
N ILE A 444 -33.05 -59.01 -42.48
CA ILE A 444 -33.20 -57.53 -42.51
C ILE A 444 -32.78 -57.00 -43.86
N ASP A 445 -33.62 -56.14 -44.44
CA ASP A 445 -33.34 -55.44 -45.68
C ASP A 445 -32.61 -54.12 -45.39
N LEU A 446 -31.34 -54.01 -45.80
CA LEU A 446 -30.49 -52.86 -45.60
C LEU A 446 -30.59 -51.91 -46.78
N GLN A 447 -31.09 -50.69 -46.55
CA GLN A 447 -31.33 -49.66 -47.54
C GLN A 447 -30.52 -48.40 -47.30
N VAL A 448 -30.23 -47.64 -48.34
CA VAL A 448 -29.65 -46.30 -48.28
C VAL A 448 -30.70 -45.30 -48.71
N GLU A 449 -30.93 -44.26 -47.91
CA GLU A 449 -31.97 -43.28 -48.19
C GLU A 449 -31.37 -41.95 -48.70
N ASP A 450 -30.36 -41.41 -47.99
CA ASP A 450 -29.71 -40.16 -48.31
C ASP A 450 -28.20 -40.36 -48.43
N SER A 451 -27.55 -39.58 -49.34
CA SER A 451 -26.13 -39.61 -49.53
C SER A 451 -25.56 -38.19 -49.73
N ALA A 452 -24.86 -37.67 -48.72
CA ALA A 452 -24.21 -36.37 -48.79
C ALA A 452 -22.90 -36.44 -49.63
N PRO A 453 -22.71 -35.53 -50.57
CA PRO A 453 -21.49 -35.50 -51.40
C PRO A 453 -20.28 -34.86 -50.70
N ASP A 454 -20.49 -34.33 -49.49
CA ASP A 454 -19.49 -33.54 -48.76
C ASP A 454 -18.34 -34.40 -48.29
N LEU A 455 -17.13 -33.77 -48.17
CA LEU A 455 -15.96 -34.36 -47.56
C LEU A 455 -15.99 -34.12 -46.01
N VAL A 456 -15.73 -35.15 -45.26
CA VAL A 456 -15.65 -35.11 -43.80
C VAL A 456 -14.22 -35.45 -43.31
N SER A 457 -13.82 -34.89 -42.19
CA SER A 457 -12.57 -35.25 -41.54
C SER A 457 -12.79 -36.51 -40.71
N ALA A 458 -12.26 -37.65 -41.17
CA ALA A 458 -12.51 -38.92 -40.50
C ALA A 458 -11.39 -39.93 -40.66
N ASP A 459 -11.18 -40.78 -39.68
CA ASP A 459 -10.46 -42.03 -39.79
C ASP A 459 -11.45 -43.12 -40.21
N ARG A 460 -11.23 -43.69 -41.42
CA ARG A 460 -12.13 -44.68 -42.02
C ARG A 460 -12.37 -45.91 -41.15
N GLU A 461 -11.30 -46.44 -40.52
CA GLU A 461 -11.40 -47.62 -39.69
C GLU A 461 -12.21 -47.34 -38.39
N ALA A 462 -11.97 -46.18 -37.79
CA ALA A 462 -12.69 -45.76 -36.59
C ALA A 462 -14.17 -45.53 -36.89
N ILE A 463 -14.53 -44.90 -38.02
CA ILE A 463 -15.93 -44.68 -38.38
C ILE A 463 -16.62 -45.99 -38.81
N HIS A 464 -15.88 -46.91 -39.46
CA HIS A 464 -16.40 -48.26 -39.65
C HIS A 464 -16.74 -48.96 -38.34
N GLN A 465 -15.95 -48.80 -37.28
CA GLN A 465 -16.24 -49.28 -35.95
C GLN A 465 -17.52 -48.65 -35.36
N VAL A 466 -17.77 -47.36 -35.61
CA VAL A 466 -19.03 -46.67 -35.20
C VAL A 466 -20.21 -47.34 -35.85
N PHE A 467 -20.18 -47.49 -37.19
CA PHE A 467 -21.24 -48.19 -37.92
C PHE A 467 -21.45 -49.63 -37.46
N SER A 468 -20.35 -50.36 -37.26
CA SER A 468 -20.39 -51.73 -36.71
C SER A 468 -21.17 -51.79 -35.41
N ASN A 469 -20.89 -50.90 -34.45
CA ASN A 469 -21.54 -50.87 -33.18
C ASN A 469 -23.06 -50.51 -33.28
N LEU A 470 -23.39 -49.58 -34.16
CA LEU A 470 -24.80 -49.13 -34.37
C LEU A 470 -25.62 -50.19 -35.10
N ILE A 471 -25.04 -50.79 -36.16
CA ILE A 471 -25.72 -51.83 -36.97
C ILE A 471 -25.83 -53.11 -36.17
N ASP A 472 -24.81 -53.58 -35.48
CA ASP A 472 -24.85 -54.74 -34.58
C ASP A 472 -25.97 -54.60 -33.52
N ASN A 473 -26.15 -53.37 -33.04
CA ASN A 473 -27.22 -53.05 -32.07
C ASN A 473 -28.60 -53.21 -32.74
N ALA A 474 -28.78 -52.63 -33.93
CA ALA A 474 -30.02 -52.78 -34.68
C ALA A 474 -30.35 -54.25 -35.06
N LEU A 475 -29.35 -55.01 -35.49
CA LEU A 475 -29.53 -56.44 -35.81
C LEU A 475 -29.95 -57.28 -34.59
N LYS A 476 -29.46 -56.99 -33.41
CA LYS A 476 -29.74 -57.70 -32.18
C LYS A 476 -31.11 -57.38 -31.61
N TYR A 477 -31.52 -56.13 -31.66
CA TYR A 477 -32.68 -55.65 -30.90
C TYR A 477 -33.86 -55.29 -31.80
N ALA A 478 -33.64 -55.00 -33.10
CA ALA A 478 -34.66 -54.55 -34.04
C ALA A 478 -34.91 -55.52 -35.20
N ALA A 479 -34.49 -56.78 -35.13
CA ALA A 479 -34.71 -57.81 -36.16
C ALA A 479 -36.20 -57.96 -36.54
N SER A 480 -37.13 -57.73 -35.58
CA SER A 480 -38.59 -57.77 -35.84
C SER A 480 -39.08 -56.72 -36.83
N GLY A 481 -38.31 -55.64 -37.04
CA GLY A 481 -38.66 -54.54 -37.97
C GLY A 481 -38.39 -54.86 -39.44
N GLY A 482 -37.56 -55.90 -39.74
CA GLY A 482 -37.31 -56.38 -41.09
C GLY A 482 -36.57 -55.42 -42.01
N ARG A 483 -36.28 -54.20 -41.57
CA ARG A 483 -35.67 -53.14 -42.39
C ARG A 483 -34.69 -52.31 -41.54
N LEU A 484 -33.56 -51.93 -42.17
CA LEU A 484 -32.56 -51.01 -41.60
C LEU A 484 -32.20 -49.99 -42.65
N VAL A 485 -32.24 -48.73 -42.31
CA VAL A 485 -31.95 -47.62 -43.22
C VAL A 485 -30.71 -46.87 -42.76
N LEU A 486 -29.75 -46.70 -43.62
CA LEU A 486 -28.59 -45.84 -43.41
C LEU A 486 -28.69 -44.61 -44.28
N GLY A 487 -28.19 -43.47 -43.80
CA GLY A 487 -28.16 -42.25 -44.60
C GLY A 487 -27.12 -41.26 -44.07
N ALA A 488 -26.80 -40.29 -44.92
CA ALA A 488 -25.94 -39.17 -44.60
C ALA A 488 -26.51 -37.88 -45.19
N ARG A 489 -26.66 -36.84 -44.38
CA ARG A 489 -27.19 -35.54 -44.82
C ARG A 489 -26.36 -34.39 -44.31
N ARG A 490 -26.32 -33.30 -45.05
CA ARG A 490 -25.63 -32.10 -44.62
C ARG A 490 -26.36 -31.46 -43.42
N SER A 491 -25.59 -31.05 -42.43
CA SER A 491 -26.03 -30.38 -41.22
C SER A 491 -25.26 -29.07 -41.04
N GLU A 492 -25.71 -28.16 -40.15
CA GLU A 492 -25.01 -26.90 -39.83
C GLU A 492 -23.58 -27.14 -39.31
N ARG A 493 -23.31 -28.27 -38.63
CA ARG A 493 -22.05 -28.60 -38.00
C ARG A 493 -21.18 -29.62 -38.75
N GLY A 494 -21.55 -29.98 -39.98
CA GLY A 494 -20.86 -31.00 -40.76
C GLY A 494 -21.83 -31.90 -41.51
N VAL A 495 -21.49 -33.20 -41.60
CA VAL A 495 -22.37 -34.22 -42.16
C VAL A 495 -22.93 -35.06 -41.01
N GLU A 496 -24.26 -35.22 -40.99
CA GLU A 496 -24.95 -36.07 -40.04
C GLU A 496 -25.27 -37.42 -40.69
N PHE A 497 -24.67 -38.48 -40.15
CA PHE A 497 -24.96 -39.87 -40.47
C PHE A 497 -26.01 -40.42 -39.57
N TYR A 498 -26.88 -41.28 -40.05
CA TYR A 498 -27.90 -41.95 -39.26
C TYR A 498 -28.05 -43.41 -39.59
N VAL A 499 -28.40 -44.20 -38.58
CA VAL A 499 -28.82 -45.59 -38.65
C VAL A 499 -30.20 -45.69 -38.05
N ARG A 500 -31.22 -46.03 -38.87
CA ARG A 500 -32.61 -46.11 -38.47
C ARG A 500 -33.09 -47.58 -38.52
N ASP A 501 -33.56 -48.07 -37.41
CA ASP A 501 -34.22 -49.34 -37.27
C ASP A 501 -35.75 -49.14 -37.12
N PHE A 502 -36.51 -50.20 -37.36
CA PHE A 502 -37.97 -50.27 -37.24
C PHE A 502 -38.40 -51.31 -36.19
N GLY A 503 -37.61 -51.46 -35.17
CA GLY A 503 -37.82 -52.37 -34.07
C GLY A 503 -38.84 -51.88 -33.02
N PRO A 504 -38.78 -52.46 -31.79
CA PRO A 504 -39.73 -52.13 -30.72
C PRO A 504 -39.52 -50.73 -30.13
N GLY A 505 -38.45 -49.99 -30.51
CA GLY A 505 -38.12 -48.69 -29.96
C GLY A 505 -37.55 -48.76 -28.52
N ILE A 506 -37.17 -47.61 -27.98
CA ILE A 506 -36.54 -47.44 -26.67
C ILE A 506 -37.39 -46.45 -25.85
N PRO A 507 -37.78 -46.79 -24.60
CA PRO A 507 -38.47 -45.87 -23.71
C PRO A 507 -37.67 -44.60 -23.45
N PHE A 508 -38.34 -43.44 -23.41
CA PHE A 508 -37.72 -42.10 -23.29
C PHE A 508 -36.77 -41.98 -22.08
N GLU A 509 -37.08 -42.60 -20.96
CA GLU A 509 -36.30 -42.61 -19.74
C GLU A 509 -34.88 -43.21 -19.90
N HIS A 510 -34.70 -44.07 -20.90
CA HIS A 510 -33.44 -44.75 -21.18
C HIS A 510 -32.56 -43.99 -22.18
N LEU A 511 -33.12 -43.10 -23.02
CA LEU A 511 -32.38 -42.39 -24.07
C LEU A 511 -31.14 -41.64 -23.56
N PRO A 512 -31.17 -40.88 -22.45
CA PRO A 512 -30.02 -40.14 -21.96
C PRO A 512 -28.86 -41.05 -21.54
N ARG A 513 -29.14 -42.29 -21.22
CA ARG A 513 -28.18 -43.23 -20.63
C ARG A 513 -27.66 -44.28 -21.60
N LEU A 514 -28.17 -44.33 -22.82
CA LEU A 514 -27.80 -45.37 -23.80
C LEU A 514 -26.30 -45.43 -24.13
N PHE A 515 -25.62 -44.29 -24.02
CA PHE A 515 -24.18 -44.18 -24.29
C PHE A 515 -23.29 -44.29 -23.03
N GLU A 516 -23.92 -44.64 -21.86
CA GLU A 516 -23.17 -44.97 -20.65
C GLU A 516 -22.54 -46.38 -20.79
N ARG A 517 -21.36 -46.55 -20.20
CA ARG A 517 -20.64 -47.84 -20.20
C ARG A 517 -21.45 -48.89 -19.44
N PHE A 518 -21.56 -50.09 -20.02
CA PHE A 518 -22.33 -51.24 -19.49
C PHE A 518 -23.83 -51.01 -19.31
N TYR A 519 -24.36 -49.88 -19.86
CA TYR A 519 -25.79 -49.61 -19.79
C TYR A 519 -26.58 -50.52 -20.70
N ARG A 520 -27.70 -51.04 -20.22
CA ARG A 520 -28.66 -51.91 -20.95
C ARG A 520 -30.05 -51.64 -20.47
N VAL A 521 -31.00 -51.52 -21.38
CA VAL A 521 -32.42 -51.33 -21.10
C VAL A 521 -33.00 -52.59 -20.43
N ASP A 522 -32.69 -53.78 -20.96
CA ASP A 522 -33.07 -55.08 -20.39
C ASP A 522 -31.85 -55.97 -20.17
N LYS A 523 -31.49 -56.17 -18.92
CA LYS A 523 -30.30 -56.99 -18.51
C LYS A 523 -30.46 -58.49 -18.82
N ALA A 524 -31.68 -59.03 -18.80
CA ALA A 524 -31.92 -60.48 -19.01
C ALA A 524 -31.80 -60.83 -20.49
N ARG A 525 -32.55 -60.17 -21.34
CA ARG A 525 -32.59 -60.40 -22.79
C ARG A 525 -31.26 -60.10 -23.48
N SER A 526 -30.55 -59.08 -23.00
CA SER A 526 -29.23 -58.71 -23.51
C SER A 526 -28.11 -59.71 -23.18
N ARG A 527 -28.25 -60.52 -22.12
CA ARG A 527 -27.26 -61.57 -21.80
C ARG A 527 -27.33 -62.73 -22.78
N GLU A 528 -28.53 -63.10 -23.22
CA GLU A 528 -28.70 -64.17 -24.23
C GLU A 528 -28.20 -63.77 -25.62
N SER A 529 -28.34 -62.50 -25.99
CA SER A 529 -27.89 -61.95 -27.29
C SER A 529 -26.41 -61.55 -27.30
N GLY A 530 -25.63 -61.77 -26.22
CA GLY A 530 -24.18 -61.60 -26.15
C GLY A 530 -23.68 -60.15 -26.19
N GLY A 531 -24.52 -59.17 -25.87
CA GLY A 531 -24.13 -57.77 -25.81
C GLY A 531 -23.18 -57.47 -24.66
N THR A 532 -22.12 -56.67 -24.81
CA THR A 532 -21.19 -56.21 -23.80
C THR A 532 -21.70 -54.96 -23.05
N GLY A 533 -22.56 -54.16 -23.72
CA GLY A 533 -23.00 -52.84 -23.22
C GLY A 533 -21.89 -51.76 -23.34
N LEU A 534 -20.84 -52.05 -24.11
CA LEU A 534 -19.74 -51.11 -24.37
C LEU A 534 -19.81 -50.51 -25.79
N GLY A 535 -20.46 -51.17 -26.77
CA GLY A 535 -20.44 -50.75 -28.19
C GLY A 535 -20.94 -49.32 -28.41
N LEU A 536 -22.06 -48.92 -27.77
CA LEU A 536 -22.55 -47.52 -27.91
C LEU A 536 -21.64 -46.50 -27.19
N ALA A 537 -21.01 -46.88 -26.10
CA ALA A 537 -20.02 -46.03 -25.42
C ALA A 537 -18.77 -45.85 -26.29
N ILE A 538 -18.29 -46.93 -26.93
CA ILE A 538 -17.16 -46.88 -27.89
C ILE A 538 -17.53 -45.96 -29.06
N ALA A 539 -18.69 -46.16 -29.67
CA ALA A 539 -19.17 -45.30 -30.76
C ALA A 539 -19.17 -43.82 -30.36
N LYS A 540 -19.67 -43.51 -29.18
CA LYS A 540 -19.67 -42.13 -28.64
C LYS A 540 -18.24 -41.58 -28.51
N HIS A 541 -17.32 -42.31 -27.90
CA HIS A 541 -15.96 -41.84 -27.70
C HIS A 541 -15.21 -41.64 -29.03
N ILE A 542 -15.41 -42.54 -30.03
CA ILE A 542 -14.85 -42.36 -31.37
C ILE A 542 -15.38 -41.10 -32.01
N VAL A 543 -16.69 -40.88 -31.99
CA VAL A 543 -17.33 -39.70 -32.60
C VAL A 543 -16.88 -38.40 -31.92
N LEU A 544 -16.77 -38.39 -30.58
CA LEU A 544 -16.27 -37.23 -29.83
C LEU A 544 -14.80 -36.94 -30.14
N ALA A 545 -13.98 -37.98 -30.31
CA ALA A 545 -12.58 -37.81 -30.69
C ALA A 545 -12.41 -37.28 -32.13
N HIS A 546 -13.43 -37.38 -32.97
CA HIS A 546 -13.52 -36.76 -34.31
C HIS A 546 -14.26 -35.39 -34.27
N GLU A 547 -14.36 -34.76 -33.09
CA GLU A 547 -15.07 -33.48 -32.88
C GLU A 547 -16.53 -33.50 -33.29
N GLY A 548 -17.12 -34.68 -33.37
CA GLY A 548 -18.52 -34.91 -33.70
C GLY A 548 -19.44 -34.97 -32.48
N THR A 549 -20.71 -35.19 -32.74
CA THR A 549 -21.75 -35.43 -31.72
C THR A 549 -22.55 -36.70 -32.07
N ILE A 550 -22.98 -37.44 -31.05
CA ILE A 550 -23.83 -38.62 -31.23
C ILE A 550 -25.06 -38.50 -30.33
N ARG A 551 -26.21 -38.91 -30.88
CA ARG A 551 -27.50 -38.94 -30.18
C ARG A 551 -28.38 -40.08 -30.67
N ALA A 552 -29.42 -40.38 -29.89
CA ALA A 552 -30.45 -41.35 -30.27
C ALA A 552 -31.82 -40.73 -30.12
N GLU A 553 -32.70 -41.02 -31.07
CA GLU A 553 -34.10 -40.64 -31.08
C GLU A 553 -34.91 -41.93 -31.23
N SER A 554 -35.95 -42.14 -30.41
CA SER A 554 -36.73 -43.37 -30.44
C SER A 554 -38.12 -43.14 -29.89
N GLU A 555 -39.09 -43.87 -30.45
CA GLU A 555 -40.45 -43.95 -29.98
C GLU A 555 -40.87 -45.42 -29.91
N LEU A 556 -41.54 -45.79 -28.79
CA LEU A 556 -41.99 -47.16 -28.57
C LEU A 556 -42.85 -47.65 -29.74
N ASN A 557 -42.53 -48.84 -30.24
CA ASN A 557 -43.14 -49.53 -31.41
C ASN A 557 -42.97 -48.83 -32.76
N HIS A 558 -42.14 -47.78 -32.84
CA HIS A 558 -41.84 -47.09 -34.09
C HIS A 558 -40.36 -47.17 -34.51
N GLY A 559 -39.55 -47.87 -33.69
CA GLY A 559 -38.11 -48.03 -33.92
C GLY A 559 -37.24 -46.98 -33.31
N SER A 560 -35.95 -46.98 -33.69
CA SER A 560 -34.94 -46.03 -33.17
C SER A 560 -34.09 -45.48 -34.32
N VAL A 561 -33.59 -44.27 -34.10
CA VAL A 561 -32.64 -43.61 -35.01
C VAL A 561 -31.40 -43.21 -34.18
N PHE A 562 -30.26 -43.72 -34.54
CA PHE A 562 -28.99 -43.29 -34.00
C PHE A 562 -28.32 -42.35 -34.97
N LEU A 563 -27.97 -41.14 -34.51
CA LEU A 563 -27.42 -40.09 -35.34
C LEU A 563 -26.06 -39.65 -34.82
N PHE A 564 -25.10 -39.47 -35.73
CA PHE A 564 -23.82 -38.89 -35.36
C PHE A 564 -23.33 -37.91 -36.42
N THR A 565 -22.58 -36.89 -35.99
CA THR A 565 -22.05 -35.86 -36.91
C THR A 565 -20.55 -35.97 -37.03
N LEU A 566 -20.01 -35.66 -38.22
CA LEU A 566 -18.58 -35.47 -38.43
C LEU A 566 -18.35 -34.09 -39.02
N PRO A 567 -17.29 -33.38 -38.63
CA PRO A 567 -16.96 -32.06 -39.19
C PRO A 567 -16.62 -32.15 -40.68
N LEU A 568 -16.90 -31.10 -41.43
CA LEU A 568 -16.45 -30.99 -42.81
C LEU A 568 -14.94 -30.93 -42.85
N ALA A 569 -14.35 -31.62 -43.81
CA ALA A 569 -12.94 -31.45 -44.09
C ALA A 569 -12.71 -29.99 -44.53
N THR A 570 -11.96 -29.24 -43.76
CA THR A 570 -11.47 -27.95 -44.22
C THR A 570 -10.44 -28.19 -45.32
N ASP A 571 -10.56 -27.49 -46.45
CA ASP A 571 -9.52 -27.45 -47.50
C ASP A 571 -8.23 -26.88 -46.89
N SER A 572 -7.48 -27.69 -46.19
CA SER A 572 -6.11 -27.36 -45.86
C SER A 572 -5.28 -27.69 -47.10
N SER A 573 -5.19 -26.75 -48.06
CA SER A 573 -4.07 -26.73 -48.98
C SER A 573 -2.80 -26.77 -48.13
N PRO A 574 -1.90 -27.71 -48.40
CA PRO A 574 -0.60 -27.71 -47.72
C PRO A 574 0.15 -26.42 -48.10
N ALA A 575 0.46 -25.57 -47.10
CA ALA A 575 1.37 -24.44 -47.26
C ALA A 575 2.81 -24.91 -47.27
#